data_a50888aee2cd08480326ff6b070e67d1
#
_entry.id   a50888aee2cd08480326ff6b070e67d1
#
_cell.length_a   1.000
_cell.length_b   1.000
_cell.length_c   1.000
_cell.angle_alpha   90.00
_cell.angle_beta   90.00
_cell.angle_gamma   90.00
#
_symmetry.space_group_name_H-M   'P 1'
#
loop_
_entity.id
_entity.type
_entity.pdbx_description
1 polymer ?
#
loop_
_entity_poly.entity_id
_entity_poly.type
_entity_poly.pdbx_seq_one_letter_code
_entity_poly.pdbx_strand_id
1 'polypeptide(L)'
;MKIKNYQPVGVQEERKTIHNLPRNHFVCIIHSSKGTGKTNTVINLIKDYDKTKFFQKVYLFSPSYEADPKYQHLNDGNYDLRVYNDFTNDIFQEVMEDIQADLDEWNHYLYRVKLYEKLQKAKSLKQFTQHDLFQLDEMAYDKPIAPFPCEPFSLICFDDLASNKQLMSQGKSLVNSVLLRCRHFRTSFIYVVQQYRNAVPKMVRANTDLFILAISKSRKDMEAVGEELTSYASLNDIVSMWEKATAEPFSYFVINLMSPNANLRFTRNFDEPLNAV
;
A
#
# COMPACT_ATOMS: atom_id res chain seq x y z
N MET A 1 23.46 15.33 -20.64
CA MET A 1 22.00 15.42 -20.91
C MET A 1 21.29 15.68 -19.57
N LYS A 2 20.54 16.78 -19.44
CA LYS A 2 19.72 17.00 -18.22
C LYS A 2 18.40 16.25 -18.41
N ILE A 3 18.07 15.34 -17.50
CA ILE A 3 16.78 14.63 -17.48
C ILE A 3 15.70 15.66 -17.12
N LYS A 4 14.71 15.83 -17.99
CA LYS A 4 13.53 16.66 -17.69
C LYS A 4 12.56 15.83 -16.86
N ASN A 5 12.10 16.42 -15.76
CA ASN A 5 11.01 15.82 -14.97
C ASN A 5 9.67 16.13 -15.66
N TYR A 6 9.03 15.10 -16.20
CA TYR A 6 7.69 15.22 -16.77
C TYR A 6 6.68 14.86 -15.67
N GLN A 7 5.93 15.86 -15.25
CA GLN A 7 4.82 15.61 -14.33
C GLN A 7 3.74 14.80 -15.06
N PRO A 8 3.17 13.76 -14.43
CA PRO A 8 2.05 13.05 -15.00
C PRO A 8 0.87 14.00 -15.20
N VAL A 9 0.13 13.80 -16.27
CA VAL A 9 -1.12 14.54 -16.52
C VAL A 9 -2.15 14.08 -15.50
N GLY A 10 -2.50 14.96 -14.56
CA GLY A 10 -3.28 14.64 -13.38
C GLY A 10 -2.33 14.44 -12.18
N VAL A 11 -2.08 15.50 -11.44
CA VAL A 11 -1.27 15.46 -10.22
C VAL A 11 -2.00 14.57 -9.22
N GLN A 12 -1.36 13.46 -8.84
CA GLN A 12 -1.81 12.71 -7.68
C GLN A 12 -1.54 13.59 -6.47
N GLU A 13 -2.58 14.06 -5.82
CA GLU A 13 -2.42 14.73 -4.54
C GLU A 13 -1.94 13.72 -3.51
N GLU A 14 -0.82 14.05 -2.84
CA GLU A 14 -0.36 13.28 -1.70
C GLU A 14 -1.44 13.31 -0.63
N ARG A 15 -1.84 12.13 -0.15
CA ARG A 15 -2.82 12.03 0.93
C ARG A 15 -2.19 12.37 2.26
N LYS A 16 -3.02 12.89 3.15
CA LYS A 16 -2.62 13.08 4.55
C LYS A 16 -2.50 11.71 5.22
N THR A 17 -1.45 11.54 5.99
CA THR A 17 -1.25 10.39 6.86
C THR A 17 -0.86 10.88 8.24
N ILE A 18 -1.05 10.05 9.25
CA ILE A 18 -0.52 10.30 10.59
C ILE A 18 0.88 9.72 10.70
N HIS A 19 1.63 10.17 11.65
CA HIS A 19 3.01 9.75 11.87
C HIS A 19 3.88 9.87 10.59
N ASN A 20 4.94 9.10 10.52
CA ASN A 20 5.82 9.01 9.36
C ASN A 20 5.38 7.88 8.40
N LEU A 21 4.08 7.77 8.11
CA LEU A 21 3.55 6.78 7.17
C LEU A 21 3.66 7.25 5.72
N PRO A 22 3.86 6.34 4.75
CA PRO A 22 3.79 6.65 3.33
C PRO A 22 2.49 7.35 2.92
N ARG A 23 2.60 8.39 2.09
CA ARG A 23 1.47 9.22 1.61
C ARG A 23 0.97 8.82 0.22
N ASN A 24 1.64 7.88 -0.39
CA ASN A 24 1.32 7.31 -1.69
C ASN A 24 1.26 5.79 -1.58
N HIS A 25 1.03 5.12 -2.72
CA HIS A 25 1.07 3.65 -2.78
C HIS A 25 2.44 3.13 -2.38
N PHE A 26 2.44 2.06 -1.62
CA PHE A 26 3.67 1.48 -1.06
C PHE A 26 3.59 -0.05 -1.04
N VAL A 27 4.76 -0.65 -0.97
CA VAL A 27 4.93 -2.06 -0.63
C VAL A 27 5.56 -2.12 0.75
N CYS A 28 4.89 -2.80 1.68
CA CYS A 28 5.32 -2.96 3.05
C CYS A 28 5.65 -4.41 3.37
N ILE A 29 6.75 -4.64 4.07
CA ILE A 29 7.06 -5.92 4.68
C ILE A 29 7.02 -5.76 6.20
N ILE A 30 6.17 -6.54 6.85
CA ILE A 30 6.14 -6.70 8.32
C ILE A 30 6.82 -8.01 8.64
N HIS A 31 8.05 -7.95 9.16
CA HIS A 31 8.81 -9.13 9.56
C HIS A 31 8.84 -9.27 11.09
N SER A 32 8.44 -10.44 11.57
CA SER A 32 8.30 -10.66 13.00
C SER A 32 8.23 -12.14 13.34
N SER A 33 8.90 -12.57 14.37
CA SER A 33 8.80 -13.93 14.89
C SER A 33 7.41 -14.23 15.46
N LYS A 34 7.09 -15.51 15.69
CA LYS A 34 5.83 -15.91 16.32
C LYS A 34 5.72 -15.30 17.73
N GLY A 35 4.57 -14.71 18.03
CA GLY A 35 4.27 -14.17 19.38
C GLY A 35 4.78 -12.74 19.61
N THR A 36 5.35 -12.06 18.64
CA THR A 36 5.89 -10.69 18.78
C THR A 36 4.92 -9.60 18.33
N GLY A 37 3.65 -9.92 18.06
CA GLY A 37 2.60 -8.93 17.85
C GLY A 37 2.26 -8.62 16.39
N LYS A 38 2.59 -9.50 15.42
CA LYS A 38 2.31 -9.30 13.97
C LYS A 38 0.87 -8.82 13.69
N THR A 39 -0.11 -9.59 14.13
CA THR A 39 -1.53 -9.27 13.94
C THR A 39 -1.87 -7.89 14.48
N ASN A 40 -1.39 -7.55 15.70
CA ASN A 40 -1.59 -6.23 16.27
C ASN A 40 -0.95 -5.13 15.42
N THR A 41 0.24 -5.37 14.86
CA THR A 41 0.93 -4.41 14.00
C THR A 41 0.13 -4.14 12.72
N VAL A 42 -0.38 -5.18 12.07
CA VAL A 42 -1.24 -5.05 10.88
C VAL A 42 -2.50 -4.25 11.22
N ILE A 43 -3.19 -4.63 12.30
CA ILE A 43 -4.42 -3.95 12.72
C ILE A 43 -4.15 -2.47 13.02
N ASN A 44 -3.11 -2.16 13.78
CA ASN A 44 -2.76 -0.79 14.12
C ASN A 44 -2.40 0.03 12.87
N LEU A 45 -1.62 -0.55 11.96
CA LEU A 45 -1.24 0.11 10.71
C LEU A 45 -2.47 0.44 9.85
N ILE A 46 -3.39 -0.51 9.68
CA ILE A 46 -4.64 -0.29 8.93
C ILE A 46 -5.49 0.78 9.61
N LYS A 47 -5.63 0.72 10.94
CA LYS A 47 -6.38 1.74 11.72
C LYS A 47 -5.74 3.12 11.66
N ASP A 48 -4.43 3.22 11.61
CA ASP A 48 -3.74 4.51 11.48
C ASP A 48 -4.00 5.13 10.11
N TYR A 49 -4.03 4.34 9.06
CA TYR A 49 -4.47 4.81 7.74
C TYR A 49 -5.96 5.14 7.70
N ASP A 50 -6.80 4.43 8.44
CA ASP A 50 -8.23 4.68 8.50
C ASP A 50 -8.58 6.04 9.15
N LYS A 51 -7.79 6.52 10.12
CA LYS A 51 -7.95 7.86 10.72
C LYS A 51 -7.98 8.99 9.67
N THR A 52 -7.34 8.77 8.53
CA THR A 52 -7.30 9.72 7.42
C THR A 52 -8.14 9.27 6.23
N LYS A 53 -8.89 8.16 6.37
CA LYS A 53 -9.67 7.54 5.30
C LYS A 53 -8.84 7.29 4.04
N PHE A 54 -7.62 6.78 4.26
CA PHE A 54 -6.63 6.61 3.20
C PHE A 54 -7.05 5.55 2.19
N PHE A 55 -7.58 4.42 2.66
CA PHE A 55 -8.06 3.33 1.83
C PHE A 55 -9.59 3.29 1.81
N GLN A 56 -10.18 3.05 0.64
CA GLN A 56 -11.60 2.78 0.46
C GLN A 56 -11.92 1.30 0.59
N LYS A 57 -10.98 0.45 0.14
CA LYS A 57 -11.09 -1.01 0.24
C LYS A 57 -9.84 -1.62 0.85
N VAL A 58 -10.05 -2.61 1.71
CA VAL A 58 -8.98 -3.42 2.31
C VAL A 58 -9.26 -4.89 2.02
N TYR A 59 -8.36 -5.53 1.28
CA TYR A 59 -8.41 -6.96 0.97
C TYR A 59 -7.42 -7.69 1.86
N LEU A 60 -7.93 -8.47 2.79
CA LEU A 60 -7.12 -9.23 3.74
C LEU A 60 -7.14 -10.72 3.35
N PHE A 61 -5.99 -11.23 2.95
CA PHE A 61 -5.77 -12.66 2.75
C PHE A 61 -5.14 -13.23 4.01
N SER A 62 -5.89 -13.98 4.80
CA SER A 62 -5.41 -14.54 6.07
C SER A 62 -6.16 -15.81 6.44
N PRO A 63 -5.50 -16.99 6.46
CA PRO A 63 -6.09 -18.23 6.94
C PRO A 63 -6.45 -18.19 8.44
N SER A 64 -5.86 -17.25 9.17
CA SER A 64 -6.07 -17.11 10.61
C SER A 64 -7.14 -16.09 11.01
N TYR A 65 -7.80 -15.45 10.05
CA TYR A 65 -8.78 -14.38 10.32
C TYR A 65 -9.90 -14.83 11.28
N GLU A 66 -10.53 -15.98 11.01
CA GLU A 66 -11.61 -16.50 11.85
C GLU A 66 -11.13 -17.03 13.21
N ALA A 67 -9.87 -17.49 13.26
CA ALA A 67 -9.27 -18.09 14.45
C ALA A 67 -8.69 -17.06 15.43
N ASP A 68 -8.29 -15.85 14.95
CA ASP A 68 -7.75 -14.78 15.80
C ASP A 68 -8.78 -13.67 15.99
N PRO A 69 -9.46 -13.59 17.16
CA PRO A 69 -10.51 -12.61 17.42
C PRO A 69 -10.04 -11.16 17.33
N LYS A 70 -8.73 -10.89 17.31
CA LYS A 70 -8.19 -9.54 17.16
C LYS A 70 -8.57 -8.90 15.84
N TYR A 71 -8.74 -9.69 14.77
CA TYR A 71 -9.14 -9.16 13.47
C TYR A 71 -10.53 -8.52 13.46
N GLN A 72 -11.40 -8.86 14.43
CA GLN A 72 -12.71 -8.20 14.59
C GLN A 72 -12.58 -6.67 14.73
N HIS A 73 -11.42 -6.19 15.24
CA HIS A 73 -11.14 -4.77 15.31
C HIS A 73 -10.99 -4.06 13.94
N LEU A 74 -10.95 -4.79 12.84
CA LEU A 74 -10.94 -4.22 11.48
C LEU A 74 -12.35 -3.99 10.93
N ASN A 75 -13.38 -4.61 11.53
CA ASN A 75 -14.76 -4.54 11.02
C ASN A 75 -15.42 -3.15 11.18
N ASP A 76 -14.90 -2.33 12.09
CA ASP A 76 -15.45 -1.00 12.39
C ASP A 76 -14.73 0.14 11.61
N GLY A 77 -13.93 -0.20 10.60
CA GLY A 77 -13.20 0.77 9.78
C GLY A 77 -14.09 1.53 8.79
N ASN A 78 -13.62 2.70 8.33
CA ASN A 78 -14.30 3.50 7.30
C ASN A 78 -13.93 3.03 5.86
N TYR A 79 -13.67 1.74 5.69
CA TYR A 79 -13.31 1.09 4.43
C TYR A 79 -14.16 -0.17 4.23
N ASP A 80 -14.31 -0.62 3.00
CA ASP A 80 -14.88 -1.92 2.68
C ASP A 80 -13.83 -3.02 2.94
N LEU A 81 -14.05 -3.84 3.97
CA LEU A 81 -13.17 -4.95 4.32
C LEU A 81 -13.61 -6.23 3.63
N ARG A 82 -12.74 -6.79 2.79
CA ARG A 82 -12.96 -8.09 2.15
C ARG A 82 -11.90 -9.09 2.61
N VAL A 83 -12.35 -10.23 3.11
CA VAL A 83 -11.49 -11.23 3.73
C VAL A 83 -11.52 -12.52 2.92
N TYR A 84 -10.32 -13.09 2.72
CA TYR A 84 -10.10 -14.35 2.02
C TYR A 84 -9.27 -15.27 2.89
N ASN A 85 -9.73 -16.50 3.10
CA ASN A 85 -9.06 -17.47 3.95
C ASN A 85 -7.84 -18.12 3.29
N ASP A 86 -7.70 -17.99 1.96
CA ASP A 86 -6.53 -18.49 1.21
C ASP A 86 -6.26 -17.58 0.01
N PHE A 87 -5.11 -17.79 -0.61
CA PHE A 87 -4.69 -17.10 -1.83
C PHE A 87 -4.69 -18.08 -3.00
N THR A 88 -5.40 -17.72 -4.07
CA THR A 88 -5.27 -18.30 -5.41
C THR A 88 -5.14 -17.19 -6.44
N ASN A 89 -4.57 -17.52 -7.61
CA ASN A 89 -4.48 -16.54 -8.69
C ASN A 89 -5.86 -16.08 -9.18
N ASP A 90 -6.86 -16.98 -9.15
CA ASP A 90 -8.22 -16.66 -9.59
C ASP A 90 -8.88 -15.65 -8.64
N ILE A 91 -8.82 -15.89 -7.33
CA ILE A 91 -9.31 -14.92 -6.31
C ILE A 91 -8.57 -13.58 -6.45
N PHE A 92 -7.26 -13.64 -6.66
CA PHE A 92 -6.49 -12.40 -6.82
C PHE A 92 -6.86 -11.65 -8.10
N GLN A 93 -7.19 -12.36 -9.17
CA GLN A 93 -7.69 -11.73 -10.40
C GLN A 93 -9.03 -11.05 -10.17
N GLU A 94 -9.97 -11.68 -9.47
CA GLU A 94 -11.25 -11.08 -9.08
C GLU A 94 -11.05 -9.79 -8.26
N VAL A 95 -10.11 -9.82 -7.31
CA VAL A 95 -9.74 -8.61 -6.53
C VAL A 95 -9.21 -7.50 -7.44
N MET A 96 -8.39 -7.85 -8.44
CA MET A 96 -7.86 -6.85 -9.36
C MET A 96 -8.92 -6.30 -10.32
N GLU A 97 -9.88 -7.10 -10.72
CA GLU A 97 -11.03 -6.67 -11.52
C GLU A 97 -11.93 -5.70 -10.73
N ASP A 98 -12.16 -5.98 -9.45
CA ASP A 98 -12.91 -5.10 -8.55
C ASP A 98 -12.19 -3.75 -8.33
N ILE A 99 -10.88 -3.77 -8.13
CA ILE A 99 -10.07 -2.54 -8.03
C ILE A 99 -10.10 -1.75 -9.34
N GLN A 100 -9.99 -2.43 -10.48
CA GLN A 100 -10.04 -1.77 -11.78
C GLN A 100 -11.40 -1.13 -12.05
N ALA A 101 -12.50 -1.78 -11.66
CA ALA A 101 -13.84 -1.23 -11.79
C ALA A 101 -14.01 0.10 -11.02
N ASP A 102 -13.51 0.18 -9.78
CA ASP A 102 -13.53 1.42 -9.01
C ASP A 102 -12.73 2.56 -9.69
N LEU A 103 -11.56 2.20 -10.26
CA LEU A 103 -10.73 3.18 -10.96
C LEU A 103 -11.39 3.65 -12.25
N ASP A 104 -12.04 2.77 -12.98
CA ASP A 104 -12.73 3.10 -14.22
C ASP A 104 -13.94 4.01 -13.93
N GLU A 105 -14.69 3.72 -12.87
CA GLU A 105 -15.79 4.57 -12.40
C GLU A 105 -15.29 5.97 -11.99
N TRP A 106 -14.18 6.04 -11.24
CA TRP A 106 -13.55 7.31 -10.89
C TRP A 106 -13.07 8.10 -12.09
N ASN A 107 -12.39 7.43 -13.04
CA ASN A 107 -11.90 8.07 -14.26
C ASN A 107 -13.06 8.57 -15.13
N HIS A 108 -14.16 7.82 -15.20
CA HIS A 108 -15.37 8.23 -15.89
C HIS A 108 -16.00 9.47 -15.23
N TYR A 109 -16.07 9.48 -13.90
CA TYR A 109 -16.49 10.66 -13.15
C TYR A 109 -15.61 11.88 -13.46
N LEU A 110 -14.28 11.75 -13.43
CA LEU A 110 -13.35 12.84 -13.74
C LEU A 110 -13.53 13.36 -15.18
N TYR A 111 -13.80 12.47 -16.12
CA TYR A 111 -14.12 12.85 -17.49
C TYR A 111 -15.38 13.69 -17.56
N ARG A 112 -16.45 13.26 -16.89
CA ARG A 112 -17.73 13.99 -16.80
C ARG A 112 -17.57 15.36 -16.13
N VAL A 113 -16.76 15.47 -15.08
CA VAL A 113 -16.45 16.77 -14.44
C VAL A 113 -15.79 17.72 -15.45
N LYS A 114 -14.77 17.28 -16.16
CA LYS A 114 -14.11 18.11 -17.19
C LYS A 114 -15.08 18.52 -18.31
N LEU A 115 -15.94 17.61 -18.69
CA LEU A 115 -16.96 17.86 -19.71
C LEU A 115 -17.97 18.92 -19.25
N TYR A 116 -18.43 18.82 -18.00
CA TYR A 116 -19.31 19.82 -17.40
C TYR A 116 -18.64 21.20 -17.28
N GLU A 117 -17.39 21.26 -16.84
CA GLU A 117 -16.59 22.50 -16.81
C GLU A 117 -16.42 23.12 -18.20
N LYS A 118 -16.22 22.29 -19.24
CA LYS A 118 -16.18 22.71 -20.63
C LYS A 118 -17.52 23.27 -21.06
N LEU A 119 -18.64 22.63 -20.66
CA LEU A 119 -20.00 23.10 -20.96
C LEU A 119 -20.26 24.49 -20.37
N GLN A 120 -19.87 24.73 -19.11
CA GLN A 120 -20.04 26.03 -18.45
C GLN A 120 -19.30 27.19 -19.14
N LYS A 121 -18.23 26.88 -19.87
CA LYS A 121 -17.39 27.86 -20.60
C LYS A 121 -17.75 27.95 -22.09
N ALA A 122 -18.54 27.02 -22.59
CA ALA A 122 -18.79 26.90 -24.02
C ALA A 122 -19.82 27.94 -24.51
N LYS A 123 -19.51 28.59 -25.62
CA LYS A 123 -20.43 29.50 -26.31
C LYS A 123 -21.40 28.79 -27.27
N SER A 124 -21.12 27.55 -27.62
CA SER A 124 -21.90 26.73 -28.55
C SER A 124 -21.64 25.24 -28.34
N LEU A 125 -22.67 24.41 -28.48
CA LEU A 125 -22.57 22.95 -28.45
C LEU A 125 -21.78 22.37 -29.64
N LYS A 126 -21.53 23.14 -30.69
CA LYS A 126 -20.66 22.72 -31.82
C LYS A 126 -19.21 22.43 -31.42
N GLN A 127 -18.81 22.81 -30.18
CA GLN A 127 -17.47 22.54 -29.63
C GLN A 127 -17.33 21.13 -29.03
N PHE A 128 -18.41 20.35 -29.00
CA PHE A 128 -18.47 19.02 -28.40
C PHE A 128 -18.54 17.95 -29.49
N THR A 129 -17.89 16.84 -29.22
CA THR A 129 -18.03 15.64 -30.06
C THR A 129 -19.39 14.97 -29.83
N GLN A 130 -19.79 14.07 -30.73
CA GLN A 130 -21.03 13.28 -30.51
C GLN A 130 -20.98 12.48 -29.21
N HIS A 131 -19.82 11.94 -28.85
CA HIS A 131 -19.61 11.24 -27.59
C HIS A 131 -19.77 12.18 -26.39
N ASP A 132 -19.19 13.39 -26.45
CA ASP A 132 -19.36 14.41 -25.39
C ASP A 132 -20.85 14.74 -25.18
N LEU A 133 -21.60 14.95 -26.26
CA LEU A 133 -23.02 15.27 -26.19
C LEU A 133 -23.84 14.13 -25.59
N PHE A 134 -23.55 12.88 -25.99
CA PHE A 134 -24.17 11.71 -25.40
C PHE A 134 -23.94 11.64 -23.86
N GLN A 135 -22.70 11.86 -23.45
CA GLN A 135 -22.38 11.88 -22.00
C GLN A 135 -23.06 13.05 -21.25
N LEU A 136 -23.22 14.22 -21.89
CA LEU A 136 -23.97 15.34 -21.30
C LEU A 136 -25.46 15.02 -21.18
N ASP A 137 -26.05 14.36 -22.17
CA ASP A 137 -27.44 13.91 -22.11
C ASP A 137 -27.68 12.90 -21.00
N GLU A 138 -26.77 11.92 -20.84
CA GLU A 138 -26.84 10.96 -19.71
C GLU A 138 -26.77 11.64 -18.34
N MET A 139 -26.06 12.76 -18.25
CA MET A 139 -25.96 13.56 -17.03
C MET A 139 -27.10 14.57 -16.87
N ALA A 140 -28.08 14.62 -17.81
CA ALA A 140 -29.11 15.67 -17.88
C ALA A 140 -28.50 17.09 -17.85
N TYR A 141 -27.28 17.28 -18.35
CA TYR A 141 -26.49 18.52 -18.30
C TYR A 141 -26.20 19.03 -16.87
N ASP A 142 -26.39 18.18 -15.87
CA ASP A 142 -26.13 18.50 -14.47
C ASP A 142 -24.68 18.22 -14.04
N LYS A 143 -24.29 18.79 -12.90
CA LYS A 143 -22.98 18.52 -12.32
C LYS A 143 -22.89 17.07 -11.88
N PRO A 144 -21.86 16.31 -12.31
CA PRO A 144 -21.72 14.92 -11.93
C PRO A 144 -21.47 14.75 -10.43
N ILE A 145 -22.07 13.72 -9.86
CA ILE A 145 -21.88 13.33 -8.46
C ILE A 145 -20.69 12.37 -8.38
N ALA A 146 -19.80 12.61 -7.42
CA ALA A 146 -18.65 11.74 -7.21
C ALA A 146 -19.09 10.36 -6.69
N PRO A 147 -18.63 9.27 -7.29
CA PRO A 147 -18.95 7.90 -6.84
C PRO A 147 -18.28 7.57 -5.50
N PHE A 148 -17.16 8.22 -5.21
CA PHE A 148 -16.40 8.06 -3.98
C PHE A 148 -16.07 9.42 -3.37
N PRO A 149 -15.85 9.51 -2.04
CA PRO A 149 -15.47 10.77 -1.38
C PRO A 149 -14.16 11.37 -1.91
N CYS A 150 -13.27 10.53 -2.42
CA CYS A 150 -11.99 10.89 -3.04
C CYS A 150 -11.56 9.78 -4.00
N GLU A 151 -10.45 9.96 -4.73
CA GLU A 151 -9.87 8.93 -5.60
C GLU A 151 -9.72 7.60 -4.83
N PRO A 152 -10.22 6.45 -5.36
CA PRO A 152 -10.18 5.19 -4.64
C PRO A 152 -8.74 4.66 -4.52
N PHE A 153 -8.34 4.36 -3.28
CA PHE A 153 -7.09 3.68 -2.95
C PHE A 153 -7.42 2.37 -2.25
N SER A 154 -6.73 1.30 -2.63
CA SER A 154 -6.93 -0.02 -2.06
C SER A 154 -5.68 -0.51 -1.33
N LEU A 155 -5.90 -1.37 -0.34
CA LEU A 155 -4.86 -2.09 0.37
C LEU A 155 -5.05 -3.58 0.19
N ILE A 156 -4.00 -4.30 -0.20
CA ILE A 156 -3.95 -5.76 -0.20
C ILE A 156 -2.96 -6.20 0.87
N CYS A 157 -3.45 -6.97 1.83
CA CYS A 157 -2.66 -7.49 2.94
C CYS A 157 -2.60 -9.01 2.88
N PHE A 158 -1.39 -9.57 2.88
CA PHE A 158 -1.12 -11.00 2.95
C PHE A 158 -0.56 -11.34 4.33
N ASP A 159 -1.33 -12.03 5.16
CA ASP A 159 -0.89 -12.47 6.48
C ASP A 159 -0.93 -13.99 6.61
N ASP A 160 0.13 -14.54 7.17
CA ASP A 160 0.32 -15.98 7.44
C ASP A 160 0.25 -16.91 6.21
N LEU A 161 0.60 -16.39 5.03
CA LEU A 161 0.59 -17.10 3.74
C LEU A 161 1.98 -17.53 3.27
N ALA A 162 2.97 -17.62 4.17
CA ALA A 162 4.36 -17.98 3.80
C ALA A 162 4.49 -19.36 3.13
N SER A 163 3.55 -20.28 3.37
CA SER A 163 3.50 -21.60 2.75
C SER A 163 2.81 -21.61 1.38
N ASN A 164 2.12 -20.54 0.97
CA ASN A 164 1.41 -20.50 -0.29
C ASN A 164 2.39 -20.34 -1.47
N LYS A 165 2.54 -21.39 -2.26
CA LYS A 165 3.50 -21.47 -3.36
C LYS A 165 3.18 -20.50 -4.51
N GLN A 166 1.91 -20.21 -4.75
CA GLN A 166 1.50 -19.28 -5.82
C GLN A 166 1.89 -17.85 -5.47
N LEU A 167 1.61 -17.42 -4.21
CA LEU A 167 1.96 -16.10 -3.72
C LEU A 167 3.48 -15.92 -3.63
N MET A 168 4.19 -16.91 -3.08
CA MET A 168 5.63 -16.83 -2.80
C MET A 168 6.50 -17.24 -3.99
N SER A 169 5.93 -17.29 -5.19
CA SER A 169 6.67 -17.63 -6.42
C SER A 169 7.77 -16.60 -6.71
N GLN A 170 8.99 -17.09 -6.94
CA GLN A 170 10.14 -16.25 -7.31
C GLN A 170 10.13 -15.83 -8.80
N GLY A 171 9.27 -16.43 -9.59
CA GLY A 171 9.17 -16.19 -11.03
C GLY A 171 8.12 -15.16 -11.44
N LYS A 172 7.71 -15.25 -12.68
CA LYS A 172 6.60 -14.46 -13.20
C LYS A 172 5.29 -14.92 -12.53
N SER A 173 4.70 -14.08 -11.71
CA SER A 173 3.39 -14.29 -11.11
C SER A 173 2.49 -13.10 -11.37
N LEU A 174 1.18 -13.31 -11.27
CA LEU A 174 0.21 -12.23 -11.40
C LEU A 174 0.47 -11.15 -10.34
N VAL A 175 0.70 -11.55 -9.09
CA VAL A 175 1.00 -10.63 -7.97
C VAL A 175 2.24 -9.78 -8.25
N ASN A 176 3.35 -10.40 -8.69
CA ASN A 176 4.57 -9.67 -9.03
C ASN A 176 4.35 -8.67 -10.17
N SER A 177 3.53 -9.03 -11.16
CA SER A 177 3.17 -8.15 -12.28
C SER A 177 2.36 -6.93 -11.83
N VAL A 178 1.42 -7.13 -10.89
CA VAL A 178 0.59 -6.07 -10.32
C VAL A 178 1.42 -5.19 -9.38
N LEU A 179 2.27 -5.78 -8.54
CA LEU A 179 3.12 -5.07 -7.60
C LEU A 179 4.03 -4.05 -8.30
N LEU A 180 4.62 -4.42 -9.44
CA LEU A 180 5.43 -3.50 -10.25
C LEU A 180 4.62 -2.31 -10.80
N ARG A 181 3.31 -2.46 -10.88
CA ARG A 181 2.37 -1.47 -11.40
C ARG A 181 1.40 -0.95 -10.32
N CYS A 182 1.73 -1.14 -9.05
CA CYS A 182 0.86 -0.79 -7.92
C CYS A 182 0.35 0.65 -7.99
N ARG A 183 1.18 1.59 -8.47
CA ARG A 183 0.80 2.99 -8.69
C ARG A 183 -0.31 3.17 -9.73
N HIS A 184 -0.33 2.36 -10.78
CA HIS A 184 -1.39 2.42 -11.80
C HIS A 184 -2.72 1.90 -11.26
N PHE A 185 -2.66 0.91 -10.36
CA PHE A 185 -3.84 0.34 -9.70
C PHE A 185 -4.24 1.08 -8.41
N ARG A 186 -3.55 2.15 -8.03
CA ARG A 186 -3.82 2.85 -6.76
C ARG A 186 -3.85 1.91 -5.55
N THR A 187 -2.97 0.92 -5.54
CA THR A 187 -2.98 -0.18 -4.58
C THR A 187 -1.68 -0.24 -3.80
N SER A 188 -1.78 -0.41 -2.48
CA SER A 188 -0.66 -0.70 -1.60
C SER A 188 -0.66 -2.17 -1.19
N PHE A 189 0.51 -2.69 -0.85
CA PHE A 189 0.68 -4.08 -0.46
C PHE A 189 1.33 -4.18 0.91
N ILE A 190 0.83 -5.09 1.75
CA ILE A 190 1.46 -5.50 3.00
C ILE A 190 1.72 -7.01 2.97
N TYR A 191 2.97 -7.40 3.16
CA TYR A 191 3.40 -8.78 3.34
C TYR A 191 3.79 -9.01 4.79
N VAL A 192 3.08 -9.86 5.49
CA VAL A 192 3.37 -10.23 6.88
C VAL A 192 4.08 -11.57 6.89
N VAL A 193 5.33 -11.58 7.31
CA VAL A 193 6.20 -12.76 7.19
C VAL A 193 6.93 -13.07 8.47
N GLN A 194 7.25 -14.35 8.66
CA GLN A 194 8.07 -14.84 9.78
C GLN A 194 9.51 -15.12 9.38
N GLN A 195 9.78 -15.21 8.08
CA GLN A 195 11.12 -15.37 7.50
C GLN A 195 11.26 -14.40 6.33
N TYR A 196 12.36 -13.66 6.29
CA TYR A 196 12.55 -12.67 5.25
C TYR A 196 13.19 -13.30 4.00
N ARG A 197 14.39 -13.87 4.16
CA ARG A 197 15.25 -14.26 3.03
C ARG A 197 14.63 -15.35 2.15
N ASN A 198 13.98 -16.32 2.73
CA ASN A 198 13.48 -17.51 2.03
C ASN A 198 11.99 -17.45 1.69
N ALA A 199 11.21 -16.64 2.39
CA ALA A 199 9.78 -16.58 2.21
C ALA A 199 9.33 -15.40 1.33
N VAL A 200 10.08 -14.27 1.31
CA VAL A 200 9.68 -13.11 0.51
C VAL A 200 10.32 -13.18 -0.88
N PRO A 201 9.53 -13.12 -1.96
CA PRO A 201 10.05 -13.08 -3.32
C PRO A 201 11.01 -11.90 -3.53
N LYS A 202 12.11 -12.13 -4.28
CA LYS A 202 13.10 -11.08 -4.57
C LYS A 202 12.47 -9.83 -5.19
N MET A 203 11.45 -10.02 -6.04
CA MET A 203 10.72 -8.92 -6.67
C MET A 203 10.01 -8.05 -5.62
N VAL A 204 9.38 -8.65 -4.61
CA VAL A 204 8.73 -7.94 -3.50
C VAL A 204 9.78 -7.17 -2.70
N ARG A 205 10.88 -7.84 -2.30
CA ARG A 205 11.96 -7.22 -1.50
C ARG A 205 12.57 -6.01 -2.21
N ALA A 206 12.85 -6.13 -3.51
CA ALA A 206 13.43 -5.05 -4.31
C ALA A 206 12.51 -3.84 -4.53
N ASN A 207 11.20 -4.00 -4.31
CA ASN A 207 10.20 -2.94 -4.45
C ASN A 207 9.57 -2.53 -3.12
N THR A 208 10.14 -2.97 -2.01
CA THR A 208 9.64 -2.59 -0.68
C THR A 208 10.03 -1.17 -0.33
N ASP A 209 9.04 -0.39 0.04
CA ASP A 209 9.15 1.01 0.44
C ASP A 209 9.16 1.20 1.95
N LEU A 210 8.48 0.28 2.68
CA LEU A 210 8.30 0.34 4.12
C LEU A 210 8.63 -1.02 4.75
N PHE A 211 9.54 -1.01 5.71
CA PHE A 211 9.82 -2.18 6.54
C PHE A 211 9.40 -1.91 7.98
N ILE A 212 8.70 -2.86 8.58
CA ILE A 212 8.34 -2.87 10.00
C ILE A 212 8.89 -4.17 10.58
N LEU A 213 9.98 -4.05 11.31
CA LEU A 213 10.81 -5.17 11.73
C LEU A 213 10.76 -5.30 13.25
N ALA A 214 10.11 -6.35 13.74
CA ALA A 214 10.12 -6.68 15.17
C ALA A 214 11.39 -7.45 15.54
N ILE A 215 11.49 -7.82 16.82
CA ILE A 215 12.52 -8.73 17.28
C ILE A 215 12.45 -10.05 16.50
N SER A 216 13.57 -10.48 15.96
CA SER A 216 13.69 -11.73 15.22
C SER A 216 14.64 -12.71 15.92
N LYS A 217 14.30 -14.00 15.87
CA LYS A 217 15.21 -15.07 16.30
C LYS A 217 16.35 -15.31 15.31
N SER A 218 16.21 -14.82 14.08
CA SER A 218 17.17 -15.00 12.99
C SER A 218 17.91 -13.71 12.71
N ARG A 219 19.13 -13.60 13.21
CA ARG A 219 20.03 -12.48 12.86
C ARG A 219 20.29 -12.45 11.35
N LYS A 220 20.33 -13.60 10.68
CA LYS A 220 20.53 -13.70 9.24
C LYS A 220 19.44 -13.01 8.41
N ASP A 221 18.20 -12.97 8.91
CA ASP A 221 17.13 -12.23 8.24
C ASP A 221 17.36 -10.72 8.31
N MET A 222 17.87 -10.23 9.42
CA MET A 222 18.20 -8.81 9.60
C MET A 222 19.43 -8.41 8.76
N GLU A 223 20.44 -9.27 8.73
CA GLU A 223 21.60 -9.07 7.86
C GLU A 223 21.17 -9.01 6.38
N ALA A 224 20.23 -9.87 5.97
CA ALA A 224 19.70 -9.85 4.61
C ALA A 224 18.93 -8.54 4.27
N VAL A 225 18.15 -8.01 5.21
CA VAL A 225 17.53 -6.69 5.04
C VAL A 225 18.60 -5.59 4.94
N GLY A 226 19.61 -5.64 5.83
CA GLY A 226 20.71 -4.69 5.82
C GLY A 226 21.53 -4.71 4.53
N GLU A 227 21.83 -5.91 4.00
CA GLU A 227 22.53 -6.07 2.72
C GLU A 227 21.80 -5.40 1.55
N GLU A 228 20.47 -5.43 1.54
CA GLU A 228 19.64 -4.82 0.48
C GLU A 228 19.53 -3.28 0.64
N LEU A 229 19.80 -2.76 1.82
CA LEU A 229 19.67 -1.34 2.14
C LEU A 229 21.01 -0.60 2.31
N THR A 230 22.12 -1.19 1.87
CA THR A 230 23.47 -0.61 1.98
C THR A 230 23.65 0.75 1.30
N SER A 231 22.76 1.11 0.38
CA SER A 231 22.73 2.46 -0.22
C SER A 231 22.23 3.56 0.74
N TYR A 232 21.61 3.19 1.86
CA TYR A 232 21.03 4.13 2.84
C TYR A 232 21.82 4.20 4.13
N ALA A 233 22.37 3.08 4.60
CA ALA A 233 23.21 2.98 5.79
C ALA A 233 24.10 1.73 5.72
N SER A 234 25.20 1.67 6.49
CA SER A 234 26.01 0.46 6.55
C SER A 234 25.25 -0.70 7.17
N LEU A 235 25.64 -1.94 6.83
CA LEU A 235 25.05 -3.13 7.42
C LEU A 235 25.11 -3.11 8.97
N ASN A 236 26.25 -2.69 9.51
CA ASN A 236 26.45 -2.62 10.97
C ASN A 236 25.52 -1.59 11.61
N ASP A 237 25.31 -0.44 10.97
CA ASP A 237 24.40 0.60 11.46
C ASP A 237 22.97 0.10 11.48
N ILE A 238 22.52 -0.57 10.39
CA ILE A 238 21.17 -1.12 10.29
C ILE A 238 20.92 -2.16 11.39
N VAL A 239 21.87 -3.06 11.61
CA VAL A 239 21.75 -4.07 12.67
C VAL A 239 21.75 -3.41 14.06
N SER A 240 22.62 -2.43 14.30
CA SER A 240 22.67 -1.70 15.57
C SER A 240 21.38 -0.92 15.84
N MET A 241 20.83 -0.24 14.83
CA MET A 241 19.55 0.48 14.94
C MET A 241 18.40 -0.50 15.21
N TRP A 242 18.39 -1.66 14.53
CA TRP A 242 17.39 -2.69 14.79
C TRP A 242 17.45 -3.22 16.23
N GLU A 243 18.64 -3.56 16.74
CA GLU A 243 18.84 -4.03 18.12
C GLU A 243 18.33 -2.99 19.13
N LYS A 244 18.64 -1.71 18.91
CA LYS A 244 18.15 -0.61 19.75
C LYS A 244 16.64 -0.44 19.68
N ALA A 245 16.08 -0.46 18.47
CA ALA A 245 14.65 -0.26 18.25
C ALA A 245 13.79 -1.36 18.86
N THR A 246 14.29 -2.60 18.87
CA THR A 246 13.56 -3.78 19.32
C THR A 246 13.97 -4.25 20.73
N ALA A 247 14.71 -3.46 21.49
CA ALA A 247 15.15 -3.79 22.84
C ALA A 247 13.98 -3.98 23.82
N GLU A 248 12.88 -3.27 23.60
CA GLU A 248 11.66 -3.42 24.41
C GLU A 248 10.63 -4.32 23.72
N PRO A 249 9.83 -5.07 24.48
CA PRO A 249 8.75 -5.87 23.92
C PRO A 249 7.77 -5.02 23.11
N PHE A 250 7.31 -5.56 21.97
CA PHE A 250 6.36 -4.91 21.05
C PHE A 250 6.82 -3.59 20.42
N SER A 251 8.13 -3.32 20.44
CA SER A 251 8.75 -2.24 19.68
C SER A 251 9.22 -2.75 18.31
N TYR A 252 9.25 -1.83 17.36
CA TYR A 252 9.59 -2.13 15.97
C TYR A 252 10.66 -1.19 15.46
N PHE A 253 11.55 -1.73 14.64
CA PHE A 253 12.40 -0.95 13.77
C PHE A 253 11.65 -0.66 12.48
N VAL A 254 11.37 0.60 12.21
CA VAL A 254 10.66 1.06 11.02
C VAL A 254 11.65 1.72 10.08
N ILE A 255 11.65 1.25 8.82
CA ILE A 255 12.44 1.83 7.74
C ILE A 255 11.48 2.33 6.68
N ASN A 256 11.30 3.65 6.58
CA ASN A 256 10.46 4.28 5.58
C ASN A 256 11.30 4.94 4.50
N LEU A 257 11.48 4.25 3.37
CA LEU A 257 12.26 4.75 2.24
C LEU A 257 11.56 5.89 1.49
N MET A 258 10.25 6.04 1.68
CA MET A 258 9.44 7.12 1.12
C MET A 258 9.38 8.36 2.01
N SER A 259 10.02 8.35 3.20
CA SER A 259 9.98 9.50 4.09
C SER A 259 10.59 10.73 3.42
N PRO A 260 9.86 11.86 3.36
CA PRO A 260 10.40 13.11 2.83
C PRO A 260 11.49 13.70 3.74
N ASN A 261 11.49 13.31 5.01
CA ASN A 261 12.51 13.69 5.98
C ASN A 261 13.49 12.53 6.18
N ALA A 262 14.74 12.72 5.74
CA ALA A 262 15.79 11.71 5.87
C ALA A 262 16.03 11.27 7.32
N ASN A 263 15.85 12.16 8.30
CA ASN A 263 16.01 11.86 9.72
C ASN A 263 14.92 10.94 10.28
N LEU A 264 13.78 10.81 9.58
CA LEU A 264 12.69 9.92 9.93
C LEU A 264 12.67 8.64 9.07
N ARG A 265 13.71 8.40 8.30
CA ARG A 265 13.81 7.17 7.49
C ARG A 265 13.96 5.93 8.36
N PHE A 266 14.74 6.05 9.42
CA PHE A 266 14.98 5.00 10.40
C PHE A 266 14.40 5.44 11.75
N THR A 267 13.37 4.74 12.21
CA THR A 267 12.72 5.12 13.47
C THR A 267 12.44 3.87 14.33
N ARG A 268 12.34 4.09 15.62
CA ARG A 268 11.67 3.16 16.52
C ARG A 268 10.18 3.51 16.50
N ASN A 269 9.36 2.49 16.30
CA ASN A 269 7.93 2.61 16.05
C ASN A 269 7.61 3.48 14.83
N PHE A 270 7.25 4.70 14.86
CA PHE A 270 7.11 5.56 13.69
C PHE A 270 7.61 6.99 13.95
N ASP A 271 7.89 7.31 15.20
CA ASP A 271 8.05 8.68 15.64
C ASP A 271 9.44 8.96 16.25
N GLU A 272 10.14 7.95 16.78
CA GLU A 272 11.43 8.10 17.45
C GLU A 272 12.59 7.89 16.48
N PRO A 273 13.29 8.94 16.04
CA PRO A 273 14.39 8.82 15.08
C PRO A 273 15.56 8.01 15.65
N LEU A 274 16.15 7.19 14.81
CA LEU A 274 17.37 6.46 15.12
C LEU A 274 18.51 6.96 14.23
N ASN A 275 19.63 7.29 14.84
CA ASN A 275 20.83 7.70 14.13
C ASN A 275 21.81 6.53 14.09
N ALA A 276 22.52 6.43 12.96
CA ALA A 276 23.72 5.61 12.88
C ALA A 276 24.73 6.09 13.92
N VAL A 277 25.42 5.17 14.55
CA VAL A 277 26.40 5.45 15.62
C VAL A 277 27.75 5.77 14.99
#